data_eedf9c183ec3186b64c0e43cc95f2a1a
#
_entry.id   eedf9c183ec3186b64c0e43cc95f2a1a
#
_cell.length_a   1.000
_cell.length_b   1.000
_cell.length_c   1.000
_cell.angle_alpha   90.00
_cell.angle_beta   90.00
_cell.angle_gamma   90.00
#
_symmetry.space_group_name_H-M   'P 1'
#
loop_
_entity.id
_entity.type
_entity.pdbx_description
1 polymer ?
#
loop_
_entity_poly.entity_id
_entity_poly.type
_entity_poly.pdbx_seq_one_letter_code
_entity_poly.pdbx_strand_id
1 'polypeptide(L)'
;KMHWDTIVEIDLKNGSPFRAVGDSGDEYIGDTVVIATGASAKWLGVPGEQELGGKGVSACATCDGFFYRGKKVAVIGGGNTAVEEALYLTNHSDDVTLIHRRDELRAEKILQERLLNHPKISVIWNKAVESFEAGPAGALGHLNLRDTVTGEDSTLEVDGAFVAIGHAPATELFKGKLPMDEGGYLLTEAGSPKTDVPGVFAAGDVTDHVYRQAVTAAGMGCMAALDAERFIAGLEIDADGHAHEAEAAE
;
A
#
# COMPACT_ATOMS: atom_id res chain seq x y z
N LYS A 1 2.13 -24.97 -8.94
CA LYS A 1 3.50 -25.12 -8.43
C LYS A 1 3.97 -23.75 -7.94
N MET A 2 4.62 -23.69 -6.75
CA MET A 2 5.16 -22.45 -6.21
C MET A 2 6.68 -22.43 -6.47
N HIS A 3 7.20 -21.31 -6.99
CA HIS A 3 8.61 -21.04 -7.16
C HIS A 3 9.00 -19.86 -6.28
N TRP A 4 10.12 -19.97 -5.58
CA TRP A 4 10.72 -18.89 -4.79
C TRP A 4 11.73 -18.18 -5.68
N ASP A 5 11.23 -17.19 -6.41
CA ASP A 5 12.02 -16.41 -7.37
C ASP A 5 11.48 -14.98 -7.45
N THR A 6 12.33 -14.04 -7.81
CA THR A 6 11.95 -12.64 -8.01
C THR A 6 11.95 -12.35 -9.49
N ILE A 7 10.80 -12.02 -10.07
CA ILE A 7 10.72 -11.65 -11.48
C ILE A 7 11.39 -10.29 -11.70
N VAL A 8 12.38 -10.27 -12.59
CA VAL A 8 13.16 -9.07 -12.94
C VAL A 8 12.89 -8.57 -14.35
N GLU A 9 12.31 -9.41 -15.21
CA GLU A 9 11.90 -9.04 -16.56
C GLU A 9 10.56 -9.71 -16.90
N ILE A 10 9.71 -9.00 -17.65
CA ILE A 10 8.46 -9.55 -18.20
C ILE A 10 8.19 -8.95 -19.58
N ASP A 11 7.85 -9.80 -20.55
CA ASP A 11 7.36 -9.39 -21.85
C ASP A 11 5.83 -9.56 -21.93
N LEU A 12 5.13 -8.44 -22.17
CA LEU A 12 3.67 -8.38 -22.29
C LEU A 12 3.24 -7.90 -23.69
N LYS A 13 4.20 -7.65 -24.62
CA LYS A 13 3.91 -6.97 -25.90
C LYS A 13 3.39 -7.91 -26.98
N ASN A 14 3.78 -9.17 -26.91
CA ASN A 14 3.50 -10.13 -27.98
C ASN A 14 2.22 -10.96 -27.77
N GLY A 15 1.48 -10.65 -26.69
CA GLY A 15 0.32 -11.44 -26.29
C GLY A 15 0.71 -12.80 -25.70
N SER A 16 -0.26 -13.70 -25.58
CA SER A 16 -0.04 -15.07 -25.10
C SER A 16 0.77 -15.89 -26.16
N PRO A 17 1.72 -16.76 -25.73
CA PRO A 17 2.16 -16.96 -24.35
C PRO A 17 3.10 -15.85 -23.87
N PHE A 18 2.94 -15.46 -22.61
CA PHE A 18 3.78 -14.45 -21.94
C PHE A 18 5.06 -15.07 -21.40
N ARG A 19 6.14 -14.27 -21.38
CA ARG A 19 7.45 -14.69 -20.87
C ARG A 19 7.88 -13.77 -19.70
N ALA A 20 8.32 -14.39 -18.61
CA ALA A 20 8.95 -13.71 -17.49
C ALA A 20 10.30 -14.34 -17.16
N VAL A 21 11.23 -13.57 -16.60
CA VAL A 21 12.56 -14.03 -16.19
C VAL A 21 12.75 -13.72 -14.71
N GLY A 22 13.18 -14.71 -13.94
CA GLY A 22 13.55 -14.57 -12.54
C GLY A 22 14.99 -14.08 -12.35
N ASP A 23 15.33 -13.61 -11.16
CA ASP A 23 16.70 -13.26 -10.76
C ASP A 23 17.61 -14.50 -10.65
N SER A 24 17.03 -15.68 -10.53
CA SER A 24 17.73 -16.97 -10.69
C SER A 24 18.25 -17.21 -12.12
N GLY A 25 17.72 -16.50 -13.11
CA GLY A 25 17.91 -16.74 -14.53
C GLY A 25 16.92 -17.74 -15.14
N ASP A 26 15.99 -18.28 -14.35
CA ASP A 26 14.94 -19.17 -14.84
C ASP A 26 13.92 -18.39 -15.68
N GLU A 27 13.41 -19.04 -16.74
CA GLU A 27 12.34 -18.51 -17.57
C GLU A 27 11.00 -19.15 -17.20
N TYR A 28 9.98 -18.31 -17.16
CA TYR A 28 8.60 -18.70 -16.90
C TYR A 28 7.75 -18.31 -18.10
N ILE A 29 7.06 -19.30 -18.67
CA ILE A 29 6.15 -19.11 -19.80
C ILE A 29 4.74 -19.49 -19.36
N GLY A 30 3.75 -18.67 -19.69
CA GLY A 30 2.36 -18.91 -19.34
C GLY A 30 1.39 -18.22 -20.28
N ASP A 31 0.21 -18.81 -20.44
CA ASP A 31 -0.82 -18.27 -21.32
C ASP A 31 -1.53 -17.05 -20.73
N THR A 32 -1.44 -16.87 -19.43
CA THR A 32 -1.94 -15.69 -18.72
C THR A 32 -0.95 -15.21 -17.68
N VAL A 33 -1.09 -13.93 -17.28
CA VAL A 33 -0.35 -13.33 -16.17
C VAL A 33 -1.33 -12.70 -15.20
N VAL A 34 -1.22 -13.05 -13.91
CA VAL A 34 -1.89 -12.34 -12.81
C VAL A 34 -0.86 -11.58 -12.01
N ILE A 35 -0.95 -10.26 -12.03
CA ILE A 35 -0.07 -9.36 -11.29
C ILE A 35 -0.68 -9.13 -9.90
N ALA A 36 -0.02 -9.63 -8.87
CA ALA A 36 -0.44 -9.51 -7.47
C ALA A 36 0.73 -9.09 -6.58
N THR A 37 1.54 -8.14 -7.07
CA THR A 37 2.79 -7.71 -6.44
C THR A 37 2.59 -6.81 -5.22
N GLY A 38 1.36 -6.33 -5.00
CA GLY A 38 0.97 -5.57 -3.83
C GLY A 38 1.47 -4.13 -3.79
N ALA A 39 1.44 -3.54 -2.60
CA ALA A 39 1.98 -2.22 -2.29
C ALA A 39 2.62 -2.23 -0.91
N SER A 40 3.61 -1.38 -0.70
CA SER A 40 4.29 -1.22 0.58
C SER A 40 3.99 0.14 1.19
N ALA A 41 3.80 0.20 2.51
CA ALA A 41 3.77 1.46 3.23
C ALA A 41 5.11 2.19 3.06
N LYS A 42 5.07 3.50 2.94
CA LYS A 42 6.26 4.34 3.00
C LYS A 42 6.62 4.56 4.46
N TRP A 43 7.92 4.44 4.76
CA TRP A 43 8.48 4.64 6.07
C TRP A 43 9.32 5.90 6.12
N LEU A 44 9.55 6.44 7.33
CA LEU A 44 10.40 7.62 7.53
C LEU A 44 11.88 7.29 7.31
N GLY A 45 12.26 6.05 7.62
CA GLY A 45 13.64 5.57 7.55
C GLY A 45 14.49 6.07 8.73
N VAL A 46 13.86 6.33 9.88
CA VAL A 46 14.51 6.84 11.09
C VAL A 46 14.75 5.71 12.11
N PRO A 47 15.71 5.89 13.04
CA PRO A 47 15.99 4.90 14.08
C PRO A 47 14.75 4.47 14.87
N GLY A 48 14.68 3.19 15.24
CA GLY A 48 13.60 2.60 16.02
C GLY A 48 12.34 2.26 15.23
N GLU A 49 12.16 2.78 14.02
CA GLU A 49 10.94 2.60 13.23
C GLU A 49 10.69 1.11 12.91
N GLN A 50 11.69 0.43 12.39
CA GLN A 50 11.58 -0.99 12.03
C GLN A 50 11.62 -1.91 13.25
N GLU A 51 12.48 -1.63 14.21
CA GLU A 51 12.66 -2.41 15.44
C GLU A 51 11.39 -2.44 16.29
N LEU A 52 10.61 -1.36 16.26
CA LEU A 52 9.35 -1.21 16.97
C LEU A 52 8.11 -1.49 16.11
N GLY A 53 8.31 -1.94 14.87
CA GLY A 53 7.25 -2.43 14.00
C GLY A 53 6.45 -3.55 14.67
N GLY A 54 5.12 -3.38 14.80
CA GLY A 54 4.25 -4.30 15.55
C GLY A 54 4.40 -4.25 17.08
N LYS A 55 5.29 -3.39 17.61
CA LYS A 55 5.48 -3.16 19.06
C LYS A 55 5.20 -1.71 19.45
N GLY A 56 4.31 -1.08 18.76
CA GLY A 56 3.94 0.32 18.96
C GLY A 56 4.01 1.15 17.68
N VAL A 57 4.73 0.72 16.65
CA VAL A 57 4.79 1.38 15.35
C VAL A 57 4.01 0.58 14.32
N SER A 58 3.11 1.24 13.58
CA SER A 58 2.26 0.66 12.54
C SER A 58 2.13 1.63 11.35
N ALA A 59 1.68 1.12 10.20
CA ALA A 59 1.29 1.90 9.03
C ALA A 59 -0.17 1.66 8.61
N CYS A 60 -0.99 1.10 9.51
CA CYS A 60 -2.40 0.80 9.22
C CYS A 60 -3.26 0.97 10.46
N ALA A 61 -3.92 2.12 10.57
CA ALA A 61 -4.83 2.38 11.70
C ALA A 61 -6.02 1.41 11.74
N THR A 62 -6.56 1.04 10.57
CA THR A 62 -7.67 0.10 10.46
C THR A 62 -7.29 -1.30 10.96
N CYS A 63 -6.04 -1.72 10.74
CA CYS A 63 -5.52 -3.03 11.15
C CYS A 63 -5.28 -3.08 12.67
N ASP A 64 -4.61 -2.06 13.20
CA ASP A 64 -3.99 -2.12 14.52
C ASP A 64 -4.62 -1.18 15.56
N GLY A 65 -5.45 -0.22 15.15
CA GLY A 65 -6.04 0.80 16.04
C GLY A 65 -6.77 0.23 17.25
N PHE A 66 -7.39 -0.94 17.08
CA PHE A 66 -8.07 -1.63 18.18
C PHE A 66 -7.17 -1.95 19.38
N PHE A 67 -5.88 -2.23 19.18
CA PHE A 67 -4.93 -2.57 20.25
C PHE A 67 -4.53 -1.36 21.10
N TYR A 68 -4.91 -0.14 20.66
CA TYR A 68 -4.59 1.13 21.32
C TYR A 68 -5.80 1.77 22.01
N ARG A 69 -6.80 0.97 22.40
CA ARG A 69 -7.95 1.48 23.16
C ARG A 69 -7.53 2.11 24.48
N GLY A 70 -7.94 3.38 24.68
CA GLY A 70 -7.64 4.16 25.86
C GLY A 70 -6.16 4.55 26.02
N LYS A 71 -5.36 4.43 24.98
CA LYS A 71 -3.94 4.75 24.93
C LYS A 71 -3.70 6.03 24.13
N LYS A 72 -2.56 6.67 24.37
CA LYS A 72 -2.11 7.83 23.60
C LYS A 72 -1.50 7.37 22.27
N VAL A 73 -1.96 7.93 21.17
CA VAL A 73 -1.45 7.56 19.84
C VAL A 73 -1.05 8.79 19.04
N ALA A 74 0.01 8.62 18.25
CA ALA A 74 0.43 9.60 17.27
C ALA A 74 0.14 9.11 15.84
N VAL A 75 -0.20 10.04 14.94
CA VAL A 75 -0.27 9.82 13.50
C VAL A 75 0.73 10.74 12.82
N ILE A 76 1.61 10.19 12.00
CA ILE A 76 2.64 10.96 11.31
C ILE A 76 2.25 11.12 9.85
N GLY A 77 2.00 12.36 9.41
CA GLY A 77 1.62 12.64 8.04
C GLY A 77 0.93 13.98 7.86
N GLY A 78 0.30 14.20 6.69
CA GLY A 78 -0.40 15.46 6.42
C GLY A 78 -1.25 15.44 5.13
N GLY A 79 -1.39 14.27 4.50
CA GLY A 79 -2.31 14.02 3.39
C GLY A 79 -3.63 13.41 3.86
N ASN A 80 -4.52 13.08 2.93
CA ASN A 80 -5.82 12.48 3.22
C ASN A 80 -5.69 11.25 4.14
N THR A 81 -4.80 10.31 3.80
CA THR A 81 -4.58 9.11 4.61
C THR A 81 -4.29 9.43 6.09
N ALA A 82 -3.39 10.40 6.36
CA ALA A 82 -3.05 10.74 7.74
C ALA A 82 -4.24 11.34 8.51
N VAL A 83 -5.02 12.18 7.84
CA VAL A 83 -6.22 12.78 8.44
C VAL A 83 -7.31 11.74 8.69
N GLU A 84 -7.54 10.85 7.72
CA GLU A 84 -8.52 9.77 7.83
C GLU A 84 -8.13 8.77 8.93
N GLU A 85 -6.86 8.38 9.02
CA GLU A 85 -6.36 7.50 10.08
C GLU A 85 -6.46 8.14 11.46
N ALA A 86 -6.12 9.44 11.59
CA ALA A 86 -6.28 10.17 12.85
C ALA A 86 -7.76 10.22 13.29
N LEU A 87 -8.68 10.51 12.37
CA LEU A 87 -10.11 10.48 12.63
C LEU A 87 -10.59 9.07 13.01
N TYR A 88 -10.13 8.04 12.30
CA TYR A 88 -10.49 6.65 12.59
C TYR A 88 -10.04 6.22 14.00
N LEU A 89 -8.82 6.60 14.40
CA LEU A 89 -8.25 6.25 15.71
C LEU A 89 -9.03 6.84 16.88
N THR A 90 -9.80 7.92 16.70
CA THR A 90 -10.68 8.48 17.73
C THR A 90 -11.79 7.52 18.19
N ASN A 91 -12.08 6.47 17.41
CA ASN A 91 -12.98 5.39 17.83
C ASN A 91 -12.35 4.47 18.88
N HIS A 92 -11.05 4.52 19.06
CA HIS A 92 -10.29 3.67 19.97
C HIS A 92 -9.55 4.44 21.03
N SER A 93 -9.01 5.62 20.71
CA SER A 93 -8.24 6.50 21.59
C SER A 93 -8.98 7.82 21.85
N ASP A 94 -8.82 8.36 23.05
CA ASP A 94 -9.30 9.69 23.40
C ASP A 94 -8.19 10.76 23.32
N ASP A 95 -6.95 10.35 22.98
CA ASP A 95 -5.78 11.21 22.86
C ASP A 95 -5.01 10.83 21.58
N VAL A 96 -5.37 11.50 20.49
CA VAL A 96 -4.77 11.31 19.16
C VAL A 96 -3.98 12.57 18.80
N THR A 97 -2.70 12.43 18.52
CA THR A 97 -1.84 13.54 18.10
C THR A 97 -1.42 13.37 16.64
N LEU A 98 -1.84 14.28 15.76
CA LEU A 98 -1.31 14.35 14.40
C LEU A 98 -0.01 15.16 14.39
N ILE A 99 1.07 14.56 13.89
CA ILE A 99 2.38 15.22 13.75
C ILE A 99 2.61 15.54 12.28
N HIS A 100 2.79 16.82 11.98
CA HIS A 100 3.06 17.28 10.62
C HIS A 100 4.30 18.17 10.54
N ARG A 101 5.17 17.89 9.55
CA ARG A 101 6.45 18.60 9.35
C ARG A 101 6.32 20.00 8.75
N ARG A 102 5.12 20.45 8.43
CA ARG A 102 4.80 21.79 7.88
C ARG A 102 3.72 22.44 8.74
N ASP A 103 3.39 23.68 8.41
CA ASP A 103 2.35 24.48 9.08
C ASP A 103 0.96 24.34 8.45
N GLU A 104 0.84 23.56 7.35
CA GLU A 104 -0.44 23.30 6.68
C GLU A 104 -0.54 21.85 6.18
N LEU A 105 -1.74 21.29 6.23
CA LEU A 105 -2.04 19.95 5.68
C LEU A 105 -2.27 20.02 4.16
N ARG A 106 -1.99 18.90 3.48
CA ARG A 106 -2.29 18.71 2.06
C ARG A 106 -3.58 17.94 1.81
N ALA A 107 -4.24 17.49 2.88
CA ALA A 107 -5.52 16.81 2.82
C ALA A 107 -6.62 17.72 2.26
N GLU A 108 -7.72 17.14 1.81
CA GLU A 108 -8.92 17.87 1.38
C GLU A 108 -9.47 18.74 2.52
N LYS A 109 -9.97 19.94 2.17
CA LYS A 109 -10.44 20.92 3.17
C LYS A 109 -11.48 20.37 4.13
N ILE A 110 -12.42 19.57 3.62
CA ILE A 110 -13.48 18.97 4.44
C ILE A 110 -12.91 18.00 5.50
N LEU A 111 -11.86 17.26 5.15
CA LEU A 111 -11.16 16.38 6.08
C LEU A 111 -10.37 17.18 7.13
N GLN A 112 -9.71 18.27 6.69
CA GLN A 112 -9.01 19.18 7.59
C GLN A 112 -9.97 19.80 8.63
N GLU A 113 -11.11 20.29 8.19
CA GLU A 113 -12.13 20.88 9.10
C GLU A 113 -12.62 19.86 10.15
N ARG A 114 -12.88 18.63 9.73
CA ARG A 114 -13.30 17.56 10.63
C ARG A 114 -12.21 17.22 11.66
N LEU A 115 -10.96 17.15 11.24
CA LEU A 115 -9.83 16.85 12.10
C LEU A 115 -9.58 17.98 13.10
N LEU A 116 -9.46 19.23 12.62
CA LEU A 116 -9.13 20.39 13.45
C LEU A 116 -10.20 20.74 14.50
N ASN A 117 -11.46 20.38 14.22
CA ASN A 117 -12.57 20.57 15.17
C ASN A 117 -12.84 19.34 16.04
N HIS A 118 -12.05 18.27 15.92
CA HIS A 118 -12.30 17.04 16.66
C HIS A 118 -11.76 17.11 18.09
N PRO A 119 -12.58 16.91 19.16
CA PRO A 119 -12.17 17.13 20.55
C PRO A 119 -11.09 16.17 21.07
N LYS A 120 -10.86 15.03 20.39
CA LYS A 120 -9.86 14.03 20.78
C LYS A 120 -8.56 14.15 19.96
N ILE A 121 -8.47 15.11 19.03
CA ILE A 121 -7.31 15.26 18.16
C ILE A 121 -6.59 16.57 18.45
N SER A 122 -5.29 16.48 18.65
CA SER A 122 -4.38 17.62 18.66
C SER A 122 -3.43 17.55 17.46
N VAL A 123 -2.98 18.71 16.97
CA VAL A 123 -2.04 18.78 15.86
C VAL A 123 -0.75 19.45 16.32
N ILE A 124 0.37 18.79 16.09
CA ILE A 124 1.71 19.35 16.28
C ILE A 124 2.27 19.69 14.91
N TRP A 125 2.40 20.99 14.68
CA TRP A 125 2.92 21.55 13.44
C TRP A 125 4.45 21.69 13.45
N ASN A 126 5.03 21.72 12.26
CA ASN A 126 6.45 21.97 12.06
C ASN A 126 7.36 21.01 12.83
N LYS A 127 6.91 19.77 13.04
CA LYS A 127 7.72 18.74 13.69
C LYS A 127 7.93 17.54 12.77
N ALA A 128 9.20 17.13 12.66
CA ALA A 128 9.61 15.87 12.06
C ALA A 128 9.94 14.86 13.18
N VAL A 129 9.62 13.59 12.94
CA VAL A 129 10.06 12.50 13.82
C VAL A 129 11.50 12.16 13.46
N GLU A 130 12.39 12.18 14.45
CA GLU A 130 13.81 11.84 14.31
C GLU A 130 14.10 10.39 14.74
N SER A 131 13.36 9.88 15.73
CA SER A 131 13.45 8.48 16.15
C SER A 131 12.21 8.02 16.93
N PHE A 132 12.05 6.71 17.00
CA PHE A 132 11.09 6.00 17.84
C PHE A 132 11.85 5.31 18.96
N GLU A 133 11.47 5.55 20.21
CA GLU A 133 12.20 5.05 21.38
C GLU A 133 11.36 4.04 22.16
N ALA A 134 12.01 2.93 22.52
CA ALA A 134 11.38 1.91 23.34
C ALA A 134 11.21 2.39 24.80
N GLY A 135 10.03 2.13 25.34
CA GLY A 135 9.78 2.26 26.77
C GLY A 135 10.31 1.05 27.56
N PRO A 136 10.14 1.05 28.90
CA PRO A 136 10.67 -0.03 29.76
C PRO A 136 10.16 -1.44 29.43
N ALA A 137 9.00 -1.55 28.80
CA ALA A 137 8.38 -2.82 28.38
C ALA A 137 8.88 -3.34 27.03
N GLY A 138 9.80 -2.63 26.35
CA GLY A 138 10.31 -3.00 25.03
C GLY A 138 9.36 -2.68 23.86
N ALA A 139 8.23 -2.03 24.12
CA ALA A 139 7.34 -1.44 23.14
C ALA A 139 7.62 0.06 23.02
N LEU A 140 7.00 0.74 22.06
CA LEU A 140 7.12 2.20 21.89
C LEU A 140 6.77 2.92 23.19
N GLY A 141 7.58 3.90 23.58
CA GLY A 141 7.38 4.74 24.76
C GLY A 141 7.31 6.22 24.42
N HIS A 142 8.12 6.69 23.47
CA HIS A 142 8.08 8.08 23.04
C HIS A 142 8.68 8.26 21.63
N LEU A 143 8.41 9.41 21.05
CA LEU A 143 9.00 9.90 19.80
C LEU A 143 9.95 11.05 20.12
N ASN A 144 11.13 11.07 19.50
CA ASN A 144 11.96 12.25 19.44
C ASN A 144 11.57 13.06 18.21
N LEU A 145 11.31 14.34 18.43
CA LEU A 145 10.82 15.27 17.43
C LEU A 145 11.78 16.42 17.28
N ARG A 146 12.00 16.86 16.04
CA ARG A 146 12.75 18.08 15.72
C ARG A 146 11.83 19.10 15.08
N ASP A 147 11.90 20.32 15.57
CA ASP A 147 11.22 21.45 14.93
C ASP A 147 11.88 21.79 13.61
N THR A 148 11.10 21.79 12.53
CA THR A 148 11.60 22.01 11.16
C THR A 148 11.90 23.47 10.87
N VAL A 149 11.49 24.41 11.74
CA VAL A 149 11.71 25.86 11.60
C VAL A 149 12.83 26.32 12.52
N THR A 150 12.77 25.94 13.82
CA THR A 150 13.72 26.40 14.84
C THR A 150 14.90 25.46 15.02
N GLY A 151 14.75 24.17 14.65
CA GLY A 151 15.75 23.13 14.89
C GLY A 151 15.74 22.59 16.32
N GLU A 152 14.80 23.01 17.17
CA GLU A 152 14.70 22.57 18.57
C GLU A 152 14.19 21.13 18.67
N ASP A 153 14.81 20.36 19.54
CA ASP A 153 14.40 19.00 19.85
C ASP A 153 13.35 18.97 20.96
N SER A 154 12.46 18.01 20.88
CA SER A 154 11.41 17.76 21.88
C SER A 154 11.01 16.27 21.88
N THR A 155 10.31 15.84 22.90
CA THR A 155 9.81 14.46 23.01
C THR A 155 8.30 14.44 23.12
N LEU A 156 7.66 13.37 22.64
CA LEU A 156 6.24 13.09 22.77
C LEU A 156 6.05 11.66 23.28
N GLU A 157 5.51 11.51 24.48
CA GLU A 157 5.15 10.22 25.05
C GLU A 157 3.89 9.67 24.36
N VAL A 158 3.99 8.48 23.80
CA VAL A 158 2.89 7.77 23.14
C VAL A 158 3.03 6.27 23.31
N ASP A 159 1.90 5.57 23.32
CA ASP A 159 1.84 4.10 23.35
C ASP A 159 1.83 3.50 21.93
N GLY A 160 1.44 4.28 20.94
CA GLY A 160 1.38 3.87 19.54
C GLY A 160 1.64 5.00 18.57
N ALA A 161 2.24 4.69 17.44
CA ALA A 161 2.50 5.63 16.37
C ALA A 161 2.15 5.00 15.00
N PHE A 162 1.38 5.73 14.21
CA PHE A 162 0.91 5.31 12.89
C PHE A 162 1.58 6.18 11.83
N VAL A 163 2.41 5.53 10.99
CA VAL A 163 3.16 6.23 9.92
C VAL A 163 2.28 6.28 8.67
N ALA A 164 1.64 7.42 8.44
CA ALA A 164 0.64 7.65 7.40
C ALA A 164 1.14 8.62 6.31
N ILE A 165 2.33 8.33 5.73
CA ILE A 165 2.98 9.16 4.70
C ILE A 165 2.75 8.64 3.28
N GLY A 166 1.85 7.66 3.11
CA GLY A 166 1.43 7.08 1.85
C GLY A 166 1.99 5.69 1.61
N HIS A 167 1.65 5.13 0.44
CA HIS A 167 2.06 3.81 -0.01
C HIS A 167 2.78 3.91 -1.36
N ALA A 168 3.47 2.85 -1.73
CA ALA A 168 4.10 2.68 -3.03
C ALA A 168 3.70 1.31 -3.59
N PRO A 169 2.94 1.25 -4.70
CA PRO A 169 2.64 -0.01 -5.35
C PRO A 169 3.92 -0.62 -5.96
N ALA A 170 4.01 -1.95 -5.94
CA ALA A 170 5.14 -2.68 -6.51
C ALA A 170 4.97 -2.84 -8.03
N THR A 171 5.10 -1.74 -8.78
CA THR A 171 4.78 -1.64 -10.21
C THR A 171 5.97 -1.28 -11.10
N GLU A 172 7.19 -1.16 -10.55
CA GLU A 172 8.39 -0.75 -11.33
C GLU A 172 8.60 -1.62 -12.58
N LEU A 173 8.38 -2.93 -12.47
CA LEU A 173 8.55 -3.90 -13.56
C LEU A 173 7.59 -3.64 -14.75
N PHE A 174 6.46 -2.99 -14.49
CA PHE A 174 5.38 -2.75 -15.46
C PHE A 174 5.37 -1.34 -16.04
N LYS A 175 6.28 -0.46 -15.62
CA LYS A 175 6.38 0.91 -16.14
C LYS A 175 6.60 0.91 -17.66
N GLY A 176 5.74 1.66 -18.37
CA GLY A 176 5.75 1.73 -19.84
C GLY A 176 5.24 0.47 -20.55
N LYS A 177 4.75 -0.53 -19.80
CA LYS A 177 4.15 -1.76 -20.32
C LYS A 177 2.65 -1.82 -20.07
N LEU A 178 2.19 -1.27 -18.95
CA LEU A 178 0.79 -1.18 -18.55
C LEU A 178 0.46 0.25 -18.09
N PRO A 179 -0.77 0.73 -18.29
CA PRO A 179 -1.20 2.03 -17.81
C PRO A 179 -1.28 2.05 -16.28
N MET A 180 -0.93 3.22 -15.71
CA MET A 180 -0.92 3.48 -14.28
C MET A 180 -1.60 4.81 -13.98
N ASP A 181 -2.13 4.93 -12.76
CA ASP A 181 -2.59 6.20 -12.23
C ASP A 181 -1.41 7.11 -11.79
N GLU A 182 -1.72 8.32 -11.31
CA GLU A 182 -0.72 9.27 -10.81
C GLU A 182 0.04 8.75 -9.56
N GLY A 183 -0.55 7.81 -8.82
CA GLY A 183 0.05 7.12 -7.66
C GLY A 183 0.96 5.97 -8.04
N GLY A 184 0.96 5.57 -9.32
CA GLY A 184 1.71 4.43 -9.85
C GLY A 184 0.99 3.09 -9.71
N TYR A 185 -0.29 3.07 -9.34
CA TYR A 185 -1.11 1.85 -9.28
C TYR A 185 -1.54 1.43 -10.68
N LEU A 186 -1.56 0.11 -10.94
CA LEU A 186 -2.02 -0.43 -12.22
C LEU A 186 -3.50 -0.12 -12.43
N LEU A 187 -3.83 0.35 -13.63
CA LEU A 187 -5.21 0.57 -14.04
C LEU A 187 -5.81 -0.72 -14.58
N THR A 188 -7.06 -0.98 -14.19
CA THR A 188 -7.87 -2.10 -14.67
C THR A 188 -9.23 -1.58 -15.16
N GLU A 189 -9.96 -2.40 -15.90
CA GLU A 189 -11.35 -2.11 -16.24
C GLU A 189 -12.19 -1.93 -14.97
N ALA A 190 -13.16 -1.05 -15.01
CA ALA A 190 -14.01 -0.78 -13.85
C ALA A 190 -14.76 -2.05 -13.38
N GLY A 191 -14.51 -2.45 -12.13
CA GLY A 191 -15.12 -3.64 -11.53
C GLY A 191 -14.55 -4.97 -12.03
N SER A 192 -13.41 -4.97 -12.71
CA SER A 192 -12.76 -6.15 -13.29
C SER A 192 -11.25 -6.12 -12.98
N PRO A 193 -10.57 -7.28 -12.90
CA PRO A 193 -9.11 -7.34 -12.80
C PRO A 193 -8.39 -7.21 -14.16
N LYS A 194 -9.11 -7.05 -15.27
CA LYS A 194 -8.55 -6.98 -16.62
C LYS A 194 -7.74 -5.72 -16.81
N THR A 195 -6.53 -5.86 -17.35
CA THR A 195 -5.72 -4.74 -17.85
C THR A 195 -6.06 -4.45 -19.32
N ASP A 196 -5.39 -3.48 -19.91
CA ASP A 196 -5.49 -3.18 -21.36
C ASP A 196 -4.78 -4.23 -22.25
N VAL A 197 -4.05 -5.18 -21.66
CA VAL A 197 -3.41 -6.29 -22.38
C VAL A 197 -4.23 -7.55 -22.18
N PRO A 198 -4.86 -8.12 -23.22
CA PRO A 198 -5.61 -9.36 -23.13
C PRO A 198 -4.77 -10.50 -22.53
N GLY A 199 -5.35 -11.24 -21.57
CA GLY A 199 -4.65 -12.31 -20.84
C GLY A 199 -3.78 -11.83 -19.69
N VAL A 200 -3.68 -10.51 -19.45
CA VAL A 200 -2.98 -9.93 -18.29
C VAL A 200 -3.99 -9.33 -17.32
N PHE A 201 -3.93 -9.76 -16.08
CA PHE A 201 -4.82 -9.35 -14.99
C PHE A 201 -4.00 -8.74 -13.85
N ALA A 202 -4.60 -7.79 -13.11
CA ALA A 202 -3.98 -7.21 -11.93
C ALA A 202 -4.96 -7.22 -10.76
N ALA A 203 -4.50 -7.58 -9.56
CA ALA A 203 -5.35 -7.78 -8.39
C ALA A 203 -4.65 -7.43 -7.08
N GLY A 204 -5.42 -6.98 -6.10
CA GLY A 204 -4.94 -6.61 -4.77
C GLY A 204 -4.36 -5.21 -4.72
N ASP A 205 -3.49 -4.98 -3.74
CA ASP A 205 -2.98 -3.63 -3.42
C ASP A 205 -2.19 -2.97 -4.57
N VAL A 206 -1.78 -3.72 -5.57
CA VAL A 206 -1.12 -3.18 -6.78
C VAL A 206 -2.06 -2.32 -7.63
N THR A 207 -3.40 -2.49 -7.45
CA THR A 207 -4.47 -1.72 -8.10
C THR A 207 -5.34 -0.95 -7.10
N ASP A 208 -5.34 -1.35 -5.82
CA ASP A 208 -6.19 -0.78 -4.78
C ASP A 208 -5.46 0.32 -3.99
N HIS A 209 -5.65 1.56 -4.40
CA HIS A 209 -5.13 2.72 -3.66
C HIS A 209 -6.04 3.18 -2.50
N VAL A 210 -7.20 2.54 -2.30
CA VAL A 210 -8.22 2.95 -1.32
C VAL A 210 -8.19 2.09 -0.06
N TYR A 211 -8.44 0.79 -0.19
CA TYR A 211 -8.67 -0.08 0.97
C TYR A 211 -7.41 -0.76 1.47
N ARG A 212 -6.64 -1.39 0.59
CA ARG A 212 -5.40 -2.13 0.94
C ARG A 212 -5.60 -3.09 2.10
N GLN A 213 -6.63 -3.94 1.98
CA GLN A 213 -6.98 -4.92 2.99
C GLN A 213 -6.84 -6.35 2.42
N ALA A 214 -6.43 -7.30 3.28
CA ALA A 214 -6.25 -8.69 2.88
C ALA A 214 -7.51 -9.30 2.27
N VAL A 215 -8.69 -8.98 2.80
CA VAL A 215 -9.97 -9.50 2.30
C VAL A 215 -10.33 -8.94 0.93
N THR A 216 -10.07 -7.65 0.66
CA THR A 216 -10.27 -7.05 -0.66
C THR A 216 -9.29 -7.62 -1.67
N ALA A 217 -8.02 -7.75 -1.31
CA ALA A 217 -6.99 -8.35 -2.14
C ALA A 217 -7.33 -9.82 -2.50
N ALA A 218 -7.79 -10.61 -1.52
CA ALA A 218 -8.22 -11.99 -1.76
C ALA A 218 -9.43 -12.07 -2.72
N GLY A 219 -10.42 -11.18 -2.56
CA GLY A 219 -11.57 -11.08 -3.47
C GLY A 219 -11.16 -10.73 -4.90
N MET A 220 -10.28 -9.73 -5.06
CA MET A 220 -9.75 -9.35 -6.38
C MET A 220 -8.92 -10.48 -7.00
N GLY A 221 -8.10 -11.18 -6.20
CA GLY A 221 -7.35 -12.35 -6.64
C GLY A 221 -8.24 -13.49 -7.14
N CYS A 222 -9.37 -13.73 -6.46
CA CYS A 222 -10.38 -14.69 -6.92
C CYS A 222 -10.97 -14.29 -8.28
N MET A 223 -11.33 -13.00 -8.45
CA MET A 223 -11.83 -12.49 -9.73
C MET A 223 -10.79 -12.67 -10.85
N ALA A 224 -9.52 -12.33 -10.59
CA ALA A 224 -8.44 -12.48 -11.55
C ALA A 224 -8.22 -13.94 -11.97
N ALA A 225 -8.29 -14.88 -11.03
CA ALA A 225 -8.15 -16.30 -11.33
C ALA A 225 -9.30 -16.83 -12.20
N LEU A 226 -10.54 -16.42 -11.94
CA LEU A 226 -11.71 -16.81 -12.73
C LEU A 226 -11.65 -16.20 -14.15
N ASP A 227 -11.19 -14.95 -14.28
CA ASP A 227 -11.08 -14.32 -15.59
C ASP A 227 -9.90 -14.90 -16.39
N ALA A 228 -8.80 -15.28 -15.73
CA ALA A 228 -7.69 -16.00 -16.36
C ALA A 228 -8.12 -17.38 -16.88
N GLU A 229 -8.92 -18.13 -16.09
CA GLU A 229 -9.50 -19.41 -16.54
C GLU A 229 -10.37 -19.24 -17.77
N ARG A 230 -11.25 -18.23 -17.78
CA ARG A 230 -12.13 -17.94 -18.93
C ARG A 230 -11.33 -17.56 -20.18
N PHE A 231 -10.27 -16.77 -20.00
CA PHE A 231 -9.38 -16.40 -21.10
C PHE A 231 -8.73 -17.63 -21.71
N ILE A 232 -8.12 -18.50 -20.89
CA ILE A 232 -7.49 -19.76 -21.35
C ILE A 232 -8.50 -20.66 -22.06
N ALA A 233 -9.74 -20.78 -21.56
CA ALA A 233 -10.78 -21.56 -22.20
C ALA A 233 -11.21 -21.00 -23.58
N GLY A 234 -10.98 -19.72 -23.83
CA GLY A 234 -11.25 -19.06 -25.12
C GLY A 234 -10.09 -19.10 -26.11
N LEU A 235 -8.94 -19.66 -25.74
CA LEU A 235 -7.80 -19.78 -26.63
C LEU A 235 -7.91 -21.02 -27.53
N GLU A 236 -7.44 -20.91 -28.78
CA GLU A 236 -7.17 -22.07 -29.62
C GLU A 236 -5.78 -22.61 -29.29
N ILE A 237 -5.65 -23.94 -29.31
CA ILE A 237 -4.36 -24.62 -29.08
C ILE A 237 -3.74 -24.91 -30.42
N ASP A 238 -2.56 -24.36 -30.69
CA ASP A 238 -1.79 -24.61 -31.91
C ASP A 238 -1.13 -26.01 -31.94
N ALA A 239 -0.49 -26.34 -33.06
CA ALA A 239 0.19 -27.63 -33.25
C ALA A 239 1.36 -27.87 -32.27
N ASP A 240 1.91 -26.80 -31.67
CA ASP A 240 3.02 -26.83 -30.72
C ASP A 240 2.53 -26.85 -29.28
N GLY A 241 1.19 -26.81 -29.03
CA GLY A 241 0.56 -26.84 -27.72
C GLY A 241 0.49 -25.45 -27.06
N HIS A 242 0.68 -24.37 -27.79
CA HIS A 242 0.48 -23.01 -27.31
C HIS A 242 -0.93 -22.52 -27.63
N ALA A 243 -1.50 -21.76 -26.72
CA ALA A 243 -2.83 -21.20 -26.86
C ALA A 243 -2.77 -19.82 -27.56
N HIS A 244 -3.69 -19.58 -28.50
CA HIS A 244 -3.89 -18.30 -29.18
C HIS A 244 -5.33 -17.81 -28.99
N GLU A 245 -5.59 -16.50 -29.07
CA GLU A 245 -6.95 -15.97 -29.07
C GLU A 245 -7.73 -16.56 -30.26
N ALA A 246 -8.90 -17.14 -29.97
CA ALA A 246 -9.82 -17.57 -31.01
C ALA A 246 -10.25 -16.36 -31.84
N GLU A 247 -10.12 -16.43 -33.17
CA GLU A 247 -10.68 -15.41 -34.07
C GLU A 247 -12.18 -15.29 -33.76
N ALA A 248 -12.63 -14.08 -33.43
CA ALA A 248 -14.05 -13.82 -33.22
C ALA A 248 -14.80 -14.18 -34.50
N ALA A 249 -15.59 -15.24 -34.45
CA ALA A 249 -16.49 -15.58 -35.56
C ALA A 249 -17.50 -14.43 -35.72
N GLU A 250 -17.49 -13.79 -36.88
CA GLU A 250 -18.46 -12.79 -37.31
C GLU A 250 -19.92 -13.32 -37.30
#